data_98aa4973ea0612cc715383970a3ea9cd
#
_entry.id   98aa4973ea0612cc715383970a3ea9cd
#
_cell.length_a   1.000
_cell.length_b   1.000
_cell.length_c   1.000
_cell.angle_alpha   90.00
_cell.angle_beta   90.00
_cell.angle_gamma   90.00
#
_symmetry.space_group_name_H-M   'P 1'
#
loop_
_entity.id
_entity.type
_entity.pdbx_description
1 polymer ?
#
loop_
_entity_poly.entity_id
_entity_poly.type
_entity_poly.pdbx_seq_one_letter_code
_entity_poly.pdbx_strand_id
1 'polypeptide(L)'
;LHKEYRRQRQMCIRDRNALIGFMTWEGYNYEDAVLINEKLVYNDVYTSIHIEEYELECRDTKLGAEEITRDIPNLSDDALKDLDERGIVRIGAEVHSGDILVGKVSPKGETELNAEERLLRAIFGEKAREVRDNSLRVAHGVSGIVVDVKVFDRTNCDELSPGVNEKVRVYIAQKRKISVGDKMAGRHGNKGVVSRILRQEDMPFLPDGTPLDIVLNPLGVPSRMNIGQVLEVHLGYVAKALGWKIATPVFDGAHEQDIRELYDAARSINNGKVTEEADRIFNMGKADGDRKEPELLGLNSAGLDFTKLPLTSDCKTQLTDGRTGEKFDGPVTVGYMYYLKLHHLVDDKIHARSTGPYSLVTQQPLGGKAQFGGQRFGEMEVWALEAYGAAYTLQEILTVKSDDLIGRQKTYEAIVKGEPVPKPGVPESFKVMIRELQGLGLDVRVLDENGEVVDLRNDGDEDEDDNRYPAETFEMNYSNDDAELEKSGYGIIDEEDLKENGSDDDDFSDDGFSDGEPIDFGEDE
;
A
#
# COMPACT_ATOMS: atom_id res chain seq x y z
N LEU A 1 -26.66 10.29 -7.36
CA LEU A 1 -26.17 10.29 -8.76
C LEU A 1 -25.03 11.28 -8.99
N HIS A 2 -25.09 12.53 -8.47
CA HIS A 2 -24.01 13.51 -8.70
C HIS A 2 -22.71 13.24 -7.93
N LYS A 3 -22.76 12.57 -6.77
CA LYS A 3 -21.56 12.20 -5.99
C LYS A 3 -20.79 11.02 -6.64
N GLU A 4 -21.52 10.04 -7.18
CA GLU A 4 -20.91 8.90 -7.89
C GLU A 4 -20.28 9.33 -9.22
N TYR A 5 -20.90 10.25 -9.94
CA TYR A 5 -20.33 10.79 -11.18
C TYR A 5 -19.06 11.61 -10.96
N ARG A 6 -18.93 12.28 -9.81
CA ARG A 6 -17.68 12.95 -9.42
C ARG A 6 -16.59 11.94 -9.05
N ARG A 7 -16.94 10.83 -8.38
CA ARG A 7 -15.98 9.73 -8.12
C ARG A 7 -15.52 9.08 -9.40
N GLN A 8 -16.39 8.85 -10.37
CA GLN A 8 -16.01 8.33 -11.68
C GLN A 8 -15.09 9.28 -12.47
N ARG A 9 -15.27 10.60 -12.37
CA ARG A 9 -14.35 11.56 -12.97
C ARG A 9 -12.95 11.52 -12.33
N GLN A 10 -12.85 11.24 -11.05
CA GLN A 10 -11.55 11.02 -10.38
C GLN A 10 -10.91 9.68 -10.77
N MET A 11 -11.72 8.67 -11.12
CA MET A 11 -11.21 7.41 -11.68
C MET A 11 -10.67 7.54 -13.11
N CYS A 12 -11.11 8.53 -13.90
CA CYS A 12 -10.65 8.73 -15.28
C CYS A 12 -9.16 9.08 -15.41
N ILE A 13 -8.49 9.42 -14.32
CA ILE A 13 -7.05 9.68 -14.31
C ILE A 13 -6.24 8.39 -14.15
N ARG A 14 -6.89 7.28 -13.74
CA ARG A 14 -6.26 5.97 -13.52
C ARG A 14 -6.23 5.08 -14.77
N ASP A 15 -6.80 5.51 -15.86
CA ASP A 15 -7.02 4.73 -17.06
C ASP A 15 -6.60 5.48 -18.32
N ARG A 16 -6.06 4.76 -19.26
CA ARG A 16 -5.66 5.30 -20.57
C ARG A 16 -5.55 4.18 -21.60
N ASN A 17 -5.80 4.52 -22.87
CA ASN A 17 -5.34 3.72 -23.99
C ASN A 17 -3.84 3.95 -24.16
N ALA A 18 -3.03 2.99 -23.73
CA ALA A 18 -1.56 3.04 -23.80
C ALA A 18 -1.06 2.30 -25.04
N LEU A 19 0.05 2.75 -25.59
CA LEU A 19 0.76 2.06 -26.66
C LEU A 19 1.57 0.91 -26.05
N ILE A 20 1.15 -0.33 -26.32
CA ILE A 20 1.70 -1.53 -25.71
C ILE A 20 2.43 -2.39 -26.74
N GLY A 21 3.60 -2.93 -26.35
CA GLY A 21 4.30 -3.95 -27.11
C GLY A 21 4.38 -5.26 -26.32
N PHE A 22 4.09 -6.39 -26.99
CA PHE A 22 4.23 -7.74 -26.42
C PHE A 22 5.60 -8.32 -26.76
N MET A 23 6.56 -8.12 -25.90
CA MET A 23 7.90 -8.67 -26.07
C MET A 23 8.55 -8.93 -24.71
N THR A 24 9.48 -9.87 -24.67
CA THR A 24 10.36 -10.04 -23.50
C THR A 24 11.41 -8.94 -23.52
N TRP A 25 11.73 -8.37 -22.36
CA TRP A 25 12.75 -7.34 -22.24
C TRP A 25 13.65 -7.58 -21.03
N GLU A 26 14.82 -8.10 -21.23
CA GLU A 26 15.88 -8.32 -20.24
C GLU A 26 15.43 -8.99 -18.93
N GLY A 27 14.37 -9.74 -18.94
CA GLY A 27 13.82 -10.38 -17.74
C GLY A 27 13.02 -9.43 -16.82
N TYR A 28 13.04 -8.12 -17.04
CA TYR A 28 12.31 -7.17 -16.20
C TYR A 28 10.78 -7.23 -16.35
N ASN A 29 10.29 -7.93 -17.35
CA ASN A 29 8.86 -8.25 -17.51
C ASN A 29 8.59 -9.75 -17.44
N TYR A 30 9.44 -10.49 -16.73
CA TYR A 30 9.24 -11.92 -16.47
C TYR A 30 7.92 -12.14 -15.71
N GLU A 31 7.18 -13.19 -16.09
CA GLU A 31 5.82 -13.47 -15.61
C GLU A 31 4.85 -12.30 -15.88
N ASP A 32 4.26 -11.72 -14.83
CA ASP A 32 3.30 -10.63 -14.90
C ASP A 32 3.90 -9.26 -14.61
N ALA A 33 5.22 -9.16 -14.64
CA ALA A 33 5.89 -7.88 -14.45
C ALA A 33 5.66 -6.96 -15.65
N VAL A 34 5.45 -5.68 -15.37
CA VAL A 34 5.14 -4.65 -16.37
C VAL A 34 6.24 -3.60 -16.39
N LEU A 35 6.74 -3.30 -17.58
CA LEU A 35 7.63 -2.17 -17.79
C LEU A 35 6.83 -0.97 -18.27
N ILE A 36 7.06 0.18 -17.67
CA ILE A 36 6.40 1.43 -18.07
C ILE A 36 7.42 2.52 -18.42
N ASN A 37 6.98 3.41 -19.31
CA ASN A 37 7.73 4.56 -19.73
C ASN A 37 7.63 5.70 -18.70
N GLU A 38 8.75 6.35 -18.36
CA GLU A 38 8.80 7.51 -17.47
C GLU A 38 7.91 8.67 -17.94
N LYS A 39 7.68 8.80 -19.26
CA LYS A 39 6.75 9.77 -19.83
C LYS A 39 5.35 9.70 -19.23
N LEU A 40 4.88 8.51 -18.86
CA LEU A 40 3.58 8.31 -18.22
C LEU A 40 3.55 8.94 -16.82
N VAL A 41 4.66 8.82 -16.08
CA VAL A 41 4.82 9.43 -14.75
C VAL A 41 4.95 10.95 -14.84
N TYR A 42 5.76 11.43 -15.80
CA TYR A 42 5.98 12.85 -16.00
C TYR A 42 4.71 13.59 -16.43
N ASN A 43 3.93 13.01 -17.33
CA ASN A 43 2.68 13.58 -17.83
C ASN A 43 1.48 13.35 -16.89
N ASP A 44 1.70 12.92 -15.65
CA ASP A 44 0.64 12.62 -14.67
C ASP A 44 -0.41 11.61 -15.18
N VAL A 45 -0.04 10.75 -16.13
CA VAL A 45 -0.87 9.62 -16.54
C VAL A 45 -0.84 8.56 -15.43
N TYR A 46 -1.98 7.94 -15.12
CA TYR A 46 -2.14 7.03 -13.98
C TYR A 46 -1.89 7.70 -12.60
N THR A 47 -1.97 9.01 -12.51
CA THR A 47 -1.95 9.73 -11.25
C THR A 47 -3.31 9.71 -10.60
N SER A 48 -3.38 9.36 -9.33
CA SER A 48 -4.63 9.30 -8.56
C SER A 48 -4.57 10.22 -7.35
N ILE A 49 -5.73 10.79 -6.99
CA ILE A 49 -5.89 11.61 -5.81
C ILE A 49 -6.63 10.79 -4.76
N HIS A 50 -6.01 10.63 -3.60
CA HIS A 50 -6.56 9.93 -2.45
C HIS A 50 -6.84 10.96 -1.36
N ILE A 51 -8.02 10.89 -0.75
CA ILE A 51 -8.41 11.76 0.35
C ILE A 51 -8.59 10.87 1.56
N GLU A 52 -7.75 11.09 2.57
CA GLU A 52 -7.82 10.39 3.85
C GLU A 52 -8.49 11.29 4.88
N GLU A 53 -9.29 10.69 5.74
CA GLU A 53 -9.99 11.35 6.83
C GLU A 53 -9.30 11.01 8.15
N TYR A 54 -8.93 12.03 8.89
CA TYR A 54 -8.39 11.93 10.25
C TYR A 54 -9.38 12.55 11.21
N GLU A 55 -9.74 11.82 12.25
CA GLU A 55 -10.74 12.23 13.22
C GLU A 55 -10.14 12.28 14.62
N LEU A 56 -10.45 13.33 15.38
CA LEU A 56 -10.09 13.46 16.78
C LEU A 56 -11.31 13.89 17.59
N GLU A 57 -11.53 13.22 18.71
CA GLU A 57 -12.58 13.55 19.65
C GLU A 57 -11.99 14.06 20.97
N CYS A 58 -12.61 15.06 21.56
CA CYS A 58 -12.33 15.54 22.89
C CYS A 58 -13.42 15.09 23.84
N ARG A 59 -13.06 14.32 24.85
CA ARG A 59 -13.97 13.70 25.80
C ARG A 59 -13.79 14.29 27.21
N ASP A 60 -14.84 14.18 28.02
CA ASP A 60 -14.73 14.45 29.46
C ASP A 60 -14.13 13.22 30.15
N THR A 61 -12.91 13.38 30.71
CA THR A 61 -12.30 12.35 31.53
C THR A 61 -12.55 12.57 33.01
N LYS A 62 -12.34 11.54 33.85
CA LYS A 62 -12.50 11.65 35.31
C LYS A 62 -11.53 12.66 35.94
N LEU A 63 -10.44 13.02 35.27
CA LEU A 63 -9.41 13.94 35.69
C LEU A 63 -9.64 15.37 35.19
N GLY A 64 -10.58 15.58 34.30
CA GLY A 64 -10.93 16.87 33.71
C GLY A 64 -11.32 16.71 32.25
N ALA A 65 -11.76 17.78 31.61
CA ALA A 65 -12.06 17.79 30.17
C ALA A 65 -10.77 17.87 29.37
N GLU A 66 -10.72 17.16 28.26
CA GLU A 66 -9.69 17.35 27.23
C GLU A 66 -9.92 18.66 26.50
N GLU A 67 -8.85 19.31 26.07
CA GLU A 67 -8.92 20.60 25.37
C GLU A 67 -8.12 20.58 24.08
N ILE A 68 -8.70 21.14 23.01
CA ILE A 68 -7.96 21.42 21.77
C ILE A 68 -7.25 22.76 21.95
N THR A 69 -5.92 22.76 21.85
CA THR A 69 -5.11 23.96 22.04
C THR A 69 -3.83 23.90 21.20
N ARG A 70 -3.31 25.09 20.89
CA ARG A 70 -1.99 25.23 20.28
C ARG A 70 -0.85 25.14 21.31
N ASP A 71 -1.15 25.36 22.59
CA ASP A 71 -0.17 25.38 23.68
C ASP A 71 0.12 23.93 24.13
N ILE A 72 0.97 23.23 23.37
CA ILE A 72 1.37 21.87 23.61
C ILE A 72 2.76 21.87 24.26
N PRO A 73 2.94 21.21 25.42
CA PRO A 73 4.23 21.16 26.08
C PRO A 73 5.30 20.44 25.25
N ASN A 74 6.55 20.85 25.40
CA ASN A 74 7.75 20.22 24.81
C ASN A 74 7.84 20.24 23.29
N LEU A 75 7.13 21.15 22.61
CA LEU A 75 7.20 21.30 21.15
C LEU A 75 7.81 22.65 20.77
N SER A 76 8.51 22.66 19.64
CA SER A 76 9.07 23.89 19.07
C SER A 76 8.02 24.66 18.27
N ASP A 77 8.18 25.99 18.16
CA ASP A 77 7.32 26.84 17.35
C ASP A 77 7.28 26.42 15.86
N ASP A 78 8.36 25.80 15.37
CA ASP A 78 8.42 25.29 14.00
C ASP A 78 7.46 24.12 13.77
N ALA A 79 7.25 23.27 14.78
CA ALA A 79 6.29 22.16 14.69
C ALA A 79 4.83 22.67 14.75
N LEU A 80 4.61 23.86 15.28
CA LEU A 80 3.28 24.49 15.47
C LEU A 80 2.94 25.52 14.39
N LYS A 81 3.82 25.73 13.39
CA LYS A 81 3.69 26.80 12.38
C LYS A 81 2.40 26.71 11.55
N ASP A 82 1.93 25.51 11.26
CA ASP A 82 0.77 25.27 10.41
C ASP A 82 -0.55 25.14 11.17
N LEU A 83 -0.51 25.28 12.52
CA LEU A 83 -1.69 25.31 13.38
C LEU A 83 -2.22 26.74 13.53
N ASP A 84 -3.55 26.85 13.57
CA ASP A 84 -4.24 28.10 13.89
C ASP A 84 -4.20 28.42 15.41
N GLU A 85 -4.87 29.50 15.84
CA GLU A 85 -4.95 29.88 17.25
C GLU A 85 -5.69 28.86 18.12
N ARG A 86 -6.53 28.04 17.51
CA ARG A 86 -7.31 26.98 18.17
C ARG A 86 -6.54 25.66 18.28
N GLY A 87 -5.36 25.56 17.67
CA GLY A 87 -4.56 24.33 17.64
C GLY A 87 -4.96 23.37 16.51
N ILE A 88 -5.67 23.82 15.49
CA ILE A 88 -6.12 23.02 14.34
C ILE A 88 -5.30 23.40 13.11
N VAL A 89 -4.92 22.43 12.29
CA VAL A 89 -4.16 22.67 11.06
C VAL A 89 -4.96 23.53 10.07
N ARG A 90 -4.31 24.48 9.42
CA ARG A 90 -4.93 25.35 8.41
C ARG A 90 -5.20 24.61 7.10
N ILE A 91 -6.28 24.97 6.44
CA ILE A 91 -6.60 24.46 5.08
C ILE A 91 -5.53 24.94 4.11
N GLY A 92 -5.04 24.02 3.26
CA GLY A 92 -3.98 24.28 2.30
C GLY A 92 -2.55 24.09 2.83
N ALA A 93 -2.39 23.71 4.10
CA ALA A 93 -1.09 23.35 4.67
C ALA A 93 -0.58 22.04 4.01
N GLU A 94 0.70 21.99 3.71
CA GLU A 94 1.40 20.79 3.31
C GLU A 94 1.90 20.09 4.57
N VAL A 95 1.49 18.85 4.76
CA VAL A 95 1.78 18.07 5.96
C VAL A 95 2.55 16.80 5.62
N HIS A 96 3.45 16.42 6.52
CA HIS A 96 4.31 15.23 6.41
C HIS A 96 4.08 14.31 7.59
N SER A 97 4.59 13.08 7.47
CA SER A 97 4.52 12.09 8.55
C SER A 97 5.07 12.64 9.87
N GLY A 98 4.25 12.56 10.93
CA GLY A 98 4.59 13.06 12.26
C GLY A 98 4.17 14.50 12.55
N ASP A 99 3.75 15.29 11.56
CA ASP A 99 3.23 16.64 11.77
C ASP A 99 1.90 16.61 12.53
N ILE A 100 1.65 17.65 13.33
CA ILE A 100 0.45 17.75 14.13
C ILE A 100 -0.70 18.30 13.29
N LEU A 101 -1.81 17.56 13.28
CA LEU A 101 -3.05 17.99 12.64
C LEU A 101 -3.97 18.73 13.58
N VAL A 102 -4.12 18.22 14.80
CA VAL A 102 -4.93 18.84 15.85
C VAL A 102 -4.19 18.69 17.17
N GLY A 103 -3.91 19.79 17.82
CA GLY A 103 -3.30 19.81 19.15
C GLY A 103 -4.33 19.49 20.23
N LYS A 104 -4.16 18.37 20.93
CA LYS A 104 -5.00 17.98 22.07
C LYS A 104 -4.15 17.78 23.30
N VAL A 105 -4.60 18.30 24.42
CA VAL A 105 -3.98 18.07 25.73
C VAL A 105 -4.99 17.44 26.67
N SER A 106 -4.54 16.43 27.41
CA SER A 106 -5.35 15.74 28.42
C SER A 106 -4.75 16.00 29.82
N PRO A 107 -5.59 16.22 30.86
CA PRO A 107 -5.09 16.41 32.21
C PRO A 107 -4.48 15.14 32.77
N LYS A 108 -3.30 15.23 33.40
CA LYS A 108 -2.58 14.13 34.05
C LYS A 108 -3.02 13.97 35.52
N GLY A 109 -3.13 12.73 36.01
CA GLY A 109 -3.51 12.46 37.41
C GLY A 109 -2.40 12.81 38.40
N GLU A 110 -2.79 13.20 39.62
CA GLU A 110 -1.85 13.65 40.68
C GLU A 110 -0.96 12.54 41.27
N THR A 111 -1.19 11.26 40.92
CA THR A 111 -0.61 10.10 41.61
C THR A 111 0.81 9.74 41.19
N GLU A 112 1.35 10.33 40.15
CA GLU A 112 2.63 9.89 39.56
C GLU A 112 3.75 10.96 39.56
N LEU A 113 3.75 11.83 40.52
CA LEU A 113 4.86 12.79 40.66
C LEU A 113 6.07 12.11 41.29
N ASN A 114 7.17 12.03 40.57
CA ASN A 114 8.47 11.67 41.12
C ASN A 114 8.86 12.63 42.23
N ALA A 115 9.63 12.15 43.24
CA ALA A 115 10.06 12.98 44.39
C ALA A 115 10.78 14.25 43.94
N GLU A 116 11.51 14.22 42.83
CA GLU A 116 12.21 15.35 42.21
C GLU A 116 11.24 16.34 41.57
N GLU A 117 10.19 15.92 40.92
CA GLU A 117 9.15 16.78 40.35
C GLU A 117 8.32 17.46 41.44
N ARG A 118 8.04 16.76 42.55
CA ARG A 118 7.41 17.36 43.73
C ARG A 118 8.27 18.49 44.29
N LEU A 119 9.56 18.30 44.31
CA LEU A 119 10.53 19.30 44.83
C LEU A 119 10.65 20.49 43.88
N LEU A 120 10.71 20.27 42.58
CA LEU A 120 10.68 21.31 41.54
C LEU A 120 9.37 22.11 41.58
N ARG A 121 8.23 21.46 41.80
CA ARG A 121 6.91 22.10 41.93
C ARG A 121 6.86 23.00 43.21
N ALA A 122 7.46 22.54 44.31
CA ALA A 122 7.55 23.30 45.54
C ALA A 122 8.47 24.54 45.43
N ILE A 123 9.50 24.48 44.57
CA ILE A 123 10.47 25.56 44.38
C ILE A 123 10.01 26.58 43.34
N PHE A 124 9.42 26.16 42.24
CA PHE A 124 9.10 27.02 41.09
C PHE A 124 7.63 27.41 40.97
N GLY A 125 6.75 26.94 41.87
CA GLY A 125 5.34 27.30 41.94
C GLY A 125 4.49 26.65 40.81
N GLU A 126 3.18 26.64 41.04
CA GLU A 126 2.13 25.87 40.29
C GLU A 126 1.95 26.17 38.79
N LYS A 127 2.93 26.63 38.04
CA LYS A 127 2.74 27.04 36.67
C LYS A 127 2.96 25.94 35.61
N ALA A 128 3.41 24.77 35.98
CA ALA A 128 3.39 23.63 35.06
C ALA A 128 2.06 22.91 35.21
N ARG A 129 1.06 23.25 34.41
CA ARG A 129 -0.09 22.38 34.19
C ARG A 129 0.46 21.04 33.68
N GLU A 130 0.32 20.00 34.50
CA GLU A 130 0.66 18.66 34.10
C GLU A 130 -0.40 18.19 33.13
N VAL A 131 -0.15 18.44 31.87
CA VAL A 131 -0.96 17.97 30.77
C VAL A 131 -0.16 17.00 29.91
N ARG A 132 -0.81 15.97 29.40
CA ARG A 132 -0.24 15.00 28.48
C ARG A 132 -0.58 15.42 27.06
N ASP A 133 0.37 15.33 26.15
CA ASP A 133 0.16 15.55 24.71
C ASP A 133 -0.51 14.33 24.09
N ASN A 134 -1.77 14.50 23.68
CA ASN A 134 -2.56 13.52 22.95
C ASN A 134 -2.98 14.09 21.58
N SER A 135 -2.10 14.86 20.97
CA SER A 135 -2.35 15.51 19.67
C SER A 135 -2.44 14.50 18.54
N LEU A 136 -3.39 14.71 17.64
CA LEU A 136 -3.51 13.94 16.42
C LEU A 136 -2.37 14.28 15.46
N ARG A 137 -1.60 13.28 15.08
CA ARG A 137 -0.48 13.42 14.16
C ARG A 137 -0.74 12.68 12.85
N VAL A 138 -0.08 13.15 11.79
CA VAL A 138 -0.10 12.46 10.50
C VAL A 138 0.55 11.08 10.64
N ALA A 139 -0.14 10.05 10.20
CA ALA A 139 0.34 8.67 10.27
C ALA A 139 1.65 8.47 9.49
N HIS A 140 2.41 7.46 9.87
CA HIS A 140 3.69 7.16 9.24
C HIS A 140 3.51 6.80 7.75
N GLY A 141 4.30 7.45 6.89
CA GLY A 141 4.25 7.23 5.43
C GLY A 141 3.15 8.00 4.70
N VAL A 142 2.41 8.86 5.39
CA VAL A 142 1.42 9.77 4.81
C VAL A 142 2.01 11.15 4.65
N SER A 143 1.77 11.78 3.52
CA SER A 143 2.08 13.19 3.25
C SER A 143 1.07 13.75 2.27
N GLY A 144 0.68 15.00 2.40
CA GLY A 144 -0.32 15.57 1.52
C GLY A 144 -0.66 17.01 1.84
N ILE A 145 -1.76 17.47 1.27
CA ILE A 145 -2.26 18.83 1.48
C ILE A 145 -3.61 18.75 2.17
N VAL A 146 -3.80 19.52 3.22
CA VAL A 146 -5.08 19.65 3.93
C VAL A 146 -6.10 20.33 3.03
N VAL A 147 -7.19 19.62 2.69
CA VAL A 147 -8.23 20.11 1.76
C VAL A 147 -9.39 20.73 2.51
N ASP A 148 -9.79 20.12 3.62
CA ASP A 148 -10.94 20.58 4.40
C ASP A 148 -10.73 20.22 5.87
N VAL A 149 -11.33 21.03 6.74
CA VAL A 149 -11.35 20.80 8.19
C VAL A 149 -12.77 21.06 8.68
N LYS A 150 -13.34 20.12 9.42
CA LYS A 150 -14.67 20.24 10.01
C LYS A 150 -14.59 20.12 11.50
N VAL A 151 -15.12 21.11 12.19
CA VAL A 151 -15.22 21.14 13.65
C VAL A 151 -16.69 20.99 14.02
N PHE A 152 -16.98 20.02 14.87
CA PHE A 152 -18.28 19.77 15.46
C PHE A 152 -18.20 20.08 16.95
N ASP A 153 -19.09 20.90 17.44
CA ASP A 153 -19.12 21.34 18.82
C ASP A 153 -20.53 21.12 19.39
N ARG A 154 -20.58 20.56 20.59
CA ARG A 154 -21.84 20.34 21.31
C ARG A 154 -22.62 21.63 21.54
N THR A 155 -21.94 22.79 21.65
CA THR A 155 -22.59 24.09 21.81
C THR A 155 -23.38 24.52 20.59
N ASN A 156 -23.01 24.03 19.40
CA ASN A 156 -23.68 24.32 18.12
C ASN A 156 -24.80 23.33 17.78
N CYS A 157 -25.23 22.51 18.75
CA CYS A 157 -26.28 21.50 18.58
C CYS A 157 -25.92 20.36 17.61
N ASP A 158 -24.65 20.06 17.40
CA ASP A 158 -24.21 18.91 16.64
C ASP A 158 -24.49 17.61 17.41
N GLU A 159 -24.95 16.58 16.71
CA GLU A 159 -25.16 15.24 17.27
C GLU A 159 -23.80 14.56 17.48
N LEU A 160 -23.28 14.65 18.71
CA LEU A 160 -22.04 14.01 19.12
C LEU A 160 -22.33 12.80 20.02
N SER A 161 -21.41 11.86 20.03
CA SER A 161 -21.45 10.70 20.93
C SER A 161 -21.53 11.11 22.39
N PRO A 162 -22.15 10.33 23.29
CA PRO A 162 -22.19 10.64 24.72
C PRO A 162 -20.79 10.83 25.31
N GLY A 163 -20.56 11.95 26.01
CA GLY A 163 -19.26 12.26 26.63
C GLY A 163 -18.27 13.01 25.72
N VAL A 164 -18.55 13.19 24.44
CA VAL A 164 -17.73 13.97 23.51
C VAL A 164 -18.18 15.42 23.52
N ASN A 165 -17.27 16.36 23.70
CA ASN A 165 -17.53 17.79 23.72
C ASN A 165 -17.27 18.44 22.36
N GLU A 166 -16.15 18.08 21.74
CA GLU A 166 -15.70 18.61 20.46
C GLU A 166 -15.11 17.47 19.61
N LYS A 167 -15.37 17.50 18.29
CA LYS A 167 -14.88 16.53 17.33
C LYS A 167 -14.35 17.26 16.11
N VAL A 168 -13.12 16.96 15.74
CA VAL A 168 -12.47 17.57 14.57
C VAL A 168 -12.18 16.49 13.54
N ARG A 169 -12.56 16.78 12.28
CA ARG A 169 -12.23 15.94 11.12
C ARG A 169 -11.35 16.72 10.17
N VAL A 170 -10.22 16.16 9.84
CA VAL A 170 -9.25 16.73 8.90
C VAL A 170 -9.17 15.84 7.67
N TYR A 171 -9.29 16.44 6.49
CA TYR A 171 -9.20 15.73 5.21
C TYR A 171 -7.88 16.07 4.53
N ILE A 172 -7.05 15.07 4.29
CA ILE A 172 -5.75 15.21 3.64
C ILE A 172 -5.82 14.59 2.25
N ALA A 173 -5.50 15.37 1.22
CA ALA A 173 -5.40 14.88 -0.15
C ALA A 173 -3.95 14.56 -0.51
N GLN A 174 -3.74 13.34 -0.98
CA GLN A 174 -2.48 12.84 -1.51
C GLN A 174 -2.57 12.71 -3.03
N LYS A 175 -1.55 13.20 -3.73
CA LYS A 175 -1.37 12.95 -5.16
C LYS A 175 -0.39 11.81 -5.35
N ARG A 176 -0.91 10.62 -5.69
CA ARG A 176 -0.09 9.42 -5.87
C ARG A 176 0.15 9.16 -7.35
N LYS A 177 1.38 9.33 -7.80
CA LYS A 177 1.84 8.93 -9.12
C LYS A 177 2.01 7.42 -9.19
N ILE A 178 2.11 6.87 -10.40
CA ILE A 178 2.42 5.46 -10.54
C ILE A 178 3.88 5.20 -10.16
N SER A 179 4.11 4.16 -9.38
CA SER A 179 5.42 3.77 -8.86
C SER A 179 5.70 2.30 -9.10
N VAL A 180 6.96 1.89 -8.91
CA VAL A 180 7.35 0.48 -8.93
C VAL A 180 6.65 -0.26 -7.81
N GLY A 181 6.06 -1.42 -8.12
CA GLY A 181 5.27 -2.21 -7.17
C GLY A 181 3.76 -1.98 -7.28
N ASP A 182 3.29 -0.93 -7.97
CA ASP A 182 1.88 -0.70 -8.19
C ASP A 182 1.28 -1.74 -9.15
N LYS A 183 0.05 -2.14 -8.88
CA LYS A 183 -0.66 -3.13 -9.66
C LYS A 183 -1.45 -2.48 -10.80
N MET A 184 -1.27 -3.01 -11.99
CA MET A 184 -1.99 -2.60 -13.19
C MET A 184 -2.73 -3.76 -13.82
N ALA A 185 -3.77 -3.49 -14.58
CA ALA A 185 -4.53 -4.50 -15.29
C ALA A 185 -5.18 -3.97 -16.57
N GLY A 186 -5.41 -4.86 -17.52
CA GLY A 186 -6.31 -4.64 -18.64
C GLY A 186 -7.74 -5.09 -18.32
N ARG A 187 -8.58 -5.18 -19.36
CA ARG A 187 -10.00 -5.61 -19.26
C ARG A 187 -10.22 -7.12 -19.41
N HIS A 188 -9.14 -7.90 -19.60
CA HIS A 188 -9.20 -9.34 -19.96
C HIS A 188 -8.65 -10.24 -18.85
N GLY A 189 -8.66 -9.77 -17.59
CA GLY A 189 -8.08 -10.54 -16.47
C GLY A 189 -6.56 -10.55 -16.45
N ASN A 190 -5.91 -9.85 -17.34
CA ASN A 190 -4.46 -9.66 -17.36
C ASN A 190 -4.07 -8.62 -16.33
N LYS A 191 -3.45 -9.06 -15.26
CA LYS A 191 -2.97 -8.25 -14.14
C LYS A 191 -1.45 -8.36 -14.05
N GLY A 192 -0.81 -7.28 -13.65
CA GLY A 192 0.64 -7.29 -13.47
C GLY A 192 1.09 -6.21 -12.50
N VAL A 193 2.35 -6.29 -12.10
CA VAL A 193 2.98 -5.37 -11.17
C VAL A 193 4.08 -4.59 -11.89
N VAL A 194 4.14 -3.29 -11.69
CA VAL A 194 5.19 -2.45 -12.28
C VAL A 194 6.54 -2.86 -11.67
N SER A 195 7.42 -3.40 -12.51
CA SER A 195 8.76 -3.82 -12.11
C SER A 195 9.78 -2.70 -12.24
N ARG A 196 9.69 -1.93 -13.32
CA ARG A 196 10.63 -0.85 -13.60
C ARG A 196 9.99 0.26 -14.39
N ILE A 197 10.43 1.49 -14.12
CA ILE A 197 10.13 2.68 -14.91
C ILE A 197 11.39 3.01 -15.70
N LEU A 198 11.27 2.96 -17.03
CA LEU A 198 12.39 3.24 -17.92
C LEU A 198 12.30 4.67 -18.44
N ARG A 199 13.46 5.27 -18.69
CA ARG A 199 13.54 6.54 -19.37
C ARG A 199 12.97 6.42 -20.77
N GLN A 200 12.45 7.53 -21.31
CA GLN A 200 11.84 7.54 -22.63
C GLN A 200 12.82 7.09 -23.72
N GLU A 201 14.10 7.47 -23.60
CA GLU A 201 15.19 7.15 -24.55
C GLU A 201 15.56 5.66 -24.54
N ASP A 202 15.42 4.99 -23.38
CA ASP A 202 15.79 3.57 -23.21
C ASP A 202 14.67 2.62 -23.63
N MET A 203 13.45 3.15 -23.84
CA MET A 203 12.32 2.34 -24.26
C MET A 203 12.44 1.86 -25.70
N PRO A 204 11.97 0.64 -26.02
CA PRO A 204 11.79 0.24 -27.41
C PRO A 204 10.88 1.21 -28.16
N PHE A 205 11.23 1.53 -29.37
CA PHE A 205 10.49 2.50 -30.19
C PHE A 205 10.14 1.99 -31.57
N LEU A 206 9.08 2.56 -32.12
CA LEU A 206 8.58 2.30 -33.45
C LEU A 206 9.51 2.92 -34.52
N PRO A 207 9.42 2.48 -35.80
CA PRO A 207 10.24 3.06 -36.89
C PRO A 207 10.08 4.56 -37.10
N ASP A 208 9.00 5.17 -36.60
CA ASP A 208 8.75 6.60 -36.61
C ASP A 208 9.39 7.35 -35.45
N GLY A 209 10.08 6.64 -34.55
CA GLY A 209 10.69 7.19 -33.34
C GLY A 209 9.76 7.30 -32.13
N THR A 210 8.51 6.83 -32.22
CA THR A 210 7.58 6.86 -31.07
C THR A 210 7.94 5.75 -30.09
N PRO A 211 8.30 6.08 -28.82
CA PRO A 211 8.59 5.05 -27.81
C PRO A 211 7.30 4.38 -27.33
N LEU A 212 7.40 3.11 -26.97
CA LEU A 212 6.31 2.40 -26.32
C LEU A 212 5.99 3.01 -24.95
N ASP A 213 4.72 2.97 -24.56
CA ASP A 213 4.28 3.37 -23.22
C ASP A 213 4.46 2.24 -22.21
N ILE A 214 4.15 1.00 -22.61
CA ILE A 214 4.16 -0.19 -21.76
C ILE A 214 4.72 -1.38 -22.55
N VAL A 215 5.52 -2.22 -21.88
CA VAL A 215 6.00 -3.50 -22.45
C VAL A 215 5.51 -4.65 -21.58
N LEU A 216 4.79 -5.57 -22.20
CA LEU A 216 4.21 -6.74 -21.56
C LEU A 216 4.87 -8.04 -22.05
N ASN A 217 4.92 -9.05 -21.17
CA ASN A 217 5.44 -10.36 -21.51
C ASN A 217 4.41 -11.16 -22.33
N PRO A 218 4.74 -11.66 -23.52
CA PRO A 218 3.85 -12.47 -24.30
C PRO A 218 3.53 -13.84 -23.67
N LEU A 219 4.40 -14.37 -22.79
CA LEU A 219 4.18 -15.66 -22.12
C LEU A 219 2.97 -15.66 -21.19
N GLY A 220 2.52 -14.49 -20.71
CA GLY A 220 1.32 -14.36 -19.90
C GLY A 220 0.00 -14.55 -20.65
N VAL A 221 0.02 -14.71 -21.99
CA VAL A 221 -1.19 -14.84 -22.82
C VAL A 221 -1.60 -16.29 -23.06
N PRO A 222 -0.71 -17.20 -23.54
CA PRO A 222 -1.11 -18.54 -24.00
C PRO A 222 -1.71 -19.40 -22.88
N SER A 223 -1.06 -19.45 -21.71
CA SER A 223 -1.50 -20.30 -20.60
C SER A 223 -2.84 -19.86 -19.99
N ARG A 224 -3.16 -18.57 -20.09
CA ARG A 224 -4.39 -17.99 -19.52
C ARG A 224 -5.53 -17.88 -20.52
N MET A 225 -5.29 -18.20 -21.78
CA MET A 225 -6.30 -18.22 -22.86
C MET A 225 -7.07 -16.89 -23.03
N ASN A 226 -6.55 -15.77 -22.52
CA ASN A 226 -7.16 -14.45 -22.64
C ASN A 226 -6.75 -13.73 -23.94
N ILE A 227 -7.00 -14.36 -25.07
CA ILE A 227 -6.62 -13.89 -26.42
C ILE A 227 -7.28 -12.53 -26.75
N GLY A 228 -8.41 -12.22 -26.12
CA GLY A 228 -9.11 -10.95 -26.29
C GLY A 228 -8.22 -9.72 -26.10
N GLN A 229 -7.18 -9.79 -25.25
CA GLN A 229 -6.23 -8.69 -25.09
C GLN A 229 -5.41 -8.42 -26.36
N VAL A 230 -5.05 -9.46 -27.11
CA VAL A 230 -4.30 -9.33 -28.37
C VAL A 230 -5.20 -8.74 -29.45
N LEU A 231 -6.45 -9.21 -29.53
CA LEU A 231 -7.46 -8.66 -30.45
C LEU A 231 -7.74 -7.18 -30.13
N GLU A 232 -7.82 -6.81 -28.86
CA GLU A 232 -7.97 -5.41 -28.42
C GLU A 232 -6.80 -4.55 -28.90
N VAL A 233 -5.57 -5.04 -28.75
CA VAL A 233 -4.35 -4.31 -29.16
C VAL A 233 -4.37 -4.04 -30.65
N HIS A 234 -4.72 -5.03 -31.46
CA HIS A 234 -4.82 -4.88 -32.91
C HIS A 234 -5.93 -3.90 -33.32
N LEU A 235 -7.14 -4.10 -32.80
CA LEU A 235 -8.28 -3.22 -33.09
C LEU A 235 -8.02 -1.81 -32.60
N GLY A 236 -7.40 -1.64 -31.43
CA GLY A 236 -7.03 -0.34 -30.87
C GLY A 236 -6.01 0.42 -31.73
N TYR A 237 -5.07 -0.30 -32.35
CA TYR A 237 -4.10 0.32 -33.26
C TYR A 237 -4.78 0.90 -34.51
N VAL A 238 -5.64 0.12 -35.14
CA VAL A 238 -6.42 0.57 -36.31
C VAL A 238 -7.40 1.67 -35.93
N ALA A 239 -8.10 1.54 -34.82
CA ALA A 239 -9.01 2.57 -34.32
C ALA A 239 -8.31 3.91 -34.11
N LYS A 240 -7.10 3.88 -33.58
CA LYS A 240 -6.27 5.08 -33.42
C LYS A 240 -5.87 5.66 -34.77
N ALA A 241 -5.49 4.81 -35.73
CA ALA A 241 -5.12 5.23 -37.08
C ALA A 241 -6.29 5.91 -37.80
N LEU A 242 -7.49 5.36 -37.70
CA LEU A 242 -8.70 5.91 -38.32
C LEU A 242 -9.37 7.04 -37.52
N GLY A 243 -8.89 7.33 -36.29
CA GLY A 243 -9.50 8.31 -35.40
C GLY A 243 -10.85 7.86 -34.81
N TRP A 244 -11.11 6.57 -34.78
CA TRP A 244 -12.38 5.99 -34.34
C TRP A 244 -12.39 5.72 -32.83
N LYS A 245 -13.61 5.72 -32.27
CA LYS A 245 -13.91 5.18 -30.95
C LYS A 245 -14.80 3.96 -31.15
N ILE A 246 -14.30 2.79 -30.80
CA ILE A 246 -14.99 1.51 -31.02
C ILE A 246 -15.57 1.04 -29.68
N ALA A 247 -16.84 0.64 -29.68
CA ALA A 247 -17.51 -0.03 -28.57
C ALA A 247 -17.78 -1.48 -28.96
N THR A 248 -17.36 -2.41 -28.11
CA THR A 248 -17.53 -3.85 -28.30
C THR A 248 -18.31 -4.43 -27.11
N PRO A 249 -19.66 -4.42 -27.13
CA PRO A 249 -20.46 -5.07 -26.09
C PRO A 249 -20.18 -6.57 -26.03
N VAL A 250 -20.48 -7.20 -24.91
CA VAL A 250 -20.14 -8.61 -24.62
C VAL A 250 -20.69 -9.59 -25.68
N PHE A 251 -21.92 -9.34 -26.17
CA PHE A 251 -22.59 -10.23 -27.14
C PHE A 251 -22.62 -9.69 -28.58
N ASP A 252 -22.01 -8.52 -28.80
CA ASP A 252 -21.91 -7.89 -30.13
C ASP A 252 -20.49 -7.32 -30.28
N GLY A 253 -19.51 -8.21 -30.22
CA GLY A 253 -18.10 -7.89 -30.33
C GLY A 253 -17.60 -7.90 -31.78
N ALA A 254 -16.36 -7.47 -31.98
CA ALA A 254 -15.68 -7.56 -33.27
C ALA A 254 -15.17 -8.98 -33.50
N HIS A 255 -15.38 -9.49 -34.72
CA HIS A 255 -14.81 -10.74 -35.16
C HIS A 255 -13.38 -10.56 -35.70
N GLU A 256 -12.59 -11.62 -35.72
CA GLU A 256 -11.23 -11.58 -36.26
C GLU A 256 -11.18 -11.08 -37.71
N GLN A 257 -12.16 -11.49 -38.51
CA GLN A 257 -12.27 -11.08 -39.89
C GLN A 257 -12.48 -9.56 -40.03
N ASP A 258 -13.34 -8.96 -39.19
CA ASP A 258 -13.59 -7.52 -39.18
C ASP A 258 -12.30 -6.74 -38.87
N ILE A 259 -11.50 -7.25 -37.93
CA ILE A 259 -10.21 -6.63 -37.56
C ILE A 259 -9.23 -6.70 -38.74
N ARG A 260 -9.16 -7.83 -39.45
CA ARG A 260 -8.29 -7.96 -40.62
C ARG A 260 -8.71 -7.04 -41.75
N GLU A 261 -10.00 -6.97 -42.08
CA GLU A 261 -10.54 -6.06 -43.10
C GLU A 261 -10.23 -4.60 -42.77
N LEU A 262 -10.39 -4.19 -41.50
CA LEU A 262 -10.03 -2.86 -41.03
C LEU A 262 -8.52 -2.58 -41.15
N TYR A 263 -7.69 -3.57 -40.88
CA TYR A 263 -6.23 -3.46 -41.01
C TYR A 263 -5.81 -3.29 -42.47
N ASP A 264 -6.40 -4.07 -43.38
CA ASP A 264 -6.13 -3.98 -44.81
C ASP A 264 -6.64 -2.67 -45.40
N ALA A 265 -7.78 -2.15 -44.92
CA ALA A 265 -8.29 -0.83 -45.27
C ALA A 265 -7.33 0.27 -44.81
N ALA A 266 -6.90 0.26 -43.53
CA ALA A 266 -5.95 1.22 -43.03
C ALA A 266 -4.61 1.18 -43.77
N ARG A 267 -4.14 -0.02 -44.14
CA ARG A 267 -2.91 -0.22 -44.90
C ARG A 267 -3.03 0.34 -46.32
N SER A 268 -4.18 0.12 -46.99
CA SER A 268 -4.42 0.66 -48.32
C SER A 268 -4.42 2.19 -48.34
N ILE A 269 -5.05 2.81 -47.33
CA ILE A 269 -5.04 4.28 -47.14
C ILE A 269 -3.62 4.80 -46.87
N ASN A 270 -2.86 4.11 -46.04
CA ASN A 270 -1.47 4.46 -45.72
C ASN A 270 -0.55 4.42 -46.97
N ASN A 271 -0.81 3.47 -47.87
CA ASN A 271 -0.05 3.32 -49.11
C ASN A 271 -0.54 4.25 -50.24
N GLY A 272 -1.50 5.12 -50.00
CA GLY A 272 -2.09 6.01 -50.99
C GLY A 272 -2.91 5.33 -52.08
N LYS A 273 -3.25 4.03 -51.87
CA LYS A 273 -4.10 3.25 -52.77
C LYS A 273 -5.45 3.02 -52.08
N VAL A 274 -6.31 4.02 -52.14
CA VAL A 274 -7.66 3.88 -51.58
C VAL A 274 -8.45 2.91 -52.46
N THR A 275 -8.80 1.74 -51.91
CA THR A 275 -9.71 0.79 -52.52
C THR A 275 -11.14 1.21 -52.24
N GLU A 276 -12.11 0.81 -53.09
CA GLU A 276 -13.54 1.07 -52.87
C GLU A 276 -14.01 0.58 -51.50
N GLU A 277 -13.44 -0.52 -51.03
CA GLU A 277 -13.71 -1.11 -49.75
C GLU A 277 -13.16 -0.26 -48.58
N ALA A 278 -11.96 0.26 -48.70
CA ALA A 278 -11.37 1.18 -47.73
C ALA A 278 -12.17 2.48 -47.66
N ASP A 279 -12.64 3.01 -48.78
CA ASP A 279 -13.50 4.19 -48.81
C ASP A 279 -14.85 3.92 -48.13
N ARG A 280 -15.46 2.75 -48.41
CA ARG A 280 -16.71 2.30 -47.77
C ARG A 280 -16.55 2.19 -46.25
N ILE A 281 -15.48 1.54 -45.79
CA ILE A 281 -15.20 1.36 -44.35
C ILE A 281 -14.96 2.72 -43.67
N PHE A 282 -14.14 3.57 -44.27
CA PHE A 282 -13.81 4.90 -43.67
C PHE A 282 -15.04 5.81 -43.58
N ASN A 283 -15.96 5.73 -44.55
CA ASN A 283 -17.16 6.52 -44.58
C ASN A 283 -18.39 5.81 -43.99
N MET A 284 -18.21 4.66 -43.37
CA MET A 284 -19.28 3.88 -42.76
C MET A 284 -20.02 4.72 -41.68
N GLY A 285 -21.34 4.80 -41.82
CA GLY A 285 -22.18 5.59 -40.91
C GLY A 285 -22.20 7.10 -41.15
N LYS A 286 -21.51 7.62 -42.16
CA LYS A 286 -21.56 9.04 -42.52
C LYS A 286 -22.62 9.29 -43.60
N ALA A 287 -23.35 10.42 -43.49
CA ALA A 287 -24.26 10.89 -44.52
C ALA A 287 -23.48 11.29 -45.80
N ASP A 288 -24.15 11.23 -46.97
CA ASP A 288 -23.49 11.50 -48.25
C ASP A 288 -22.83 12.91 -48.37
N GLY A 289 -23.30 13.89 -47.57
CA GLY A 289 -22.71 15.21 -47.49
C GLY A 289 -21.49 15.32 -46.55
N ASP A 290 -21.27 14.35 -45.68
CA ASP A 290 -20.19 14.30 -44.70
C ASP A 290 -19.05 13.36 -45.09
N ARG A 291 -19.17 12.73 -46.27
CA ARG A 291 -18.10 11.87 -46.79
C ARG A 291 -16.86 12.66 -47.09
N LYS A 292 -15.73 12.16 -46.59
CA LYS A 292 -14.40 12.76 -46.81
C LYS A 292 -13.51 11.75 -47.48
N GLU A 293 -12.49 12.24 -48.17
CA GLU A 293 -11.42 11.34 -48.63
C GLU A 293 -10.83 10.59 -47.42
N PRO A 294 -10.60 9.28 -47.58
CA PRO A 294 -10.02 8.47 -46.51
C PRO A 294 -8.64 8.98 -46.12
N GLU A 295 -8.51 9.38 -44.87
CA GLU A 295 -7.27 9.88 -44.27
C GLU A 295 -7.05 9.25 -42.90
N LEU A 296 -5.81 8.92 -42.54
CA LEU A 296 -5.45 8.39 -41.23
C LEU A 296 -5.34 9.54 -40.21
N LEU A 297 -6.49 10.05 -39.76
CA LEU A 297 -6.58 11.25 -38.92
C LEU A 297 -6.04 11.04 -37.50
N GLY A 298 -6.20 9.84 -36.95
CA GLY A 298 -5.89 9.58 -35.54
C GLY A 298 -4.40 9.65 -35.20
N LEU A 299 -3.58 9.56 -36.17
CA LEU A 299 -2.13 9.51 -36.04
C LEU A 299 -1.48 10.82 -36.52
N ASN A 300 -2.05 11.49 -37.52
CA ASN A 300 -1.59 12.79 -37.98
C ASN A 300 -1.71 13.88 -36.90
N SER A 301 -2.66 13.78 -35.98
CA SER A 301 -2.79 14.69 -34.83
C SER A 301 -1.61 14.64 -33.86
N ALA A 302 -0.77 13.60 -33.92
CA ALA A 302 0.44 13.44 -33.13
C ALA A 302 1.71 13.91 -33.84
N GLY A 303 1.60 14.45 -35.06
CA GLY A 303 2.76 14.89 -35.87
C GLY A 303 3.59 13.74 -36.44
N LEU A 304 3.03 12.54 -36.51
CA LEU A 304 3.70 11.32 -36.96
C LEU A 304 3.53 11.17 -38.48
N ASP A 305 4.60 10.85 -39.18
CA ASP A 305 4.58 10.60 -40.63
C ASP A 305 4.27 9.11 -40.88
N PHE A 306 3.00 8.84 -41.23
CA PHE A 306 2.49 7.47 -41.45
C PHE A 306 2.99 6.79 -42.70
N THR A 307 3.59 7.51 -43.61
CA THR A 307 4.21 6.92 -44.79
C THR A 307 5.35 5.98 -44.43
N LYS A 308 5.78 5.98 -43.17
CA LYS A 308 6.90 5.17 -42.65
C LYS A 308 6.49 4.03 -41.71
N LEU A 309 5.24 3.98 -41.25
CA LEU A 309 4.78 2.89 -40.39
C LEU A 309 4.40 1.65 -41.23
N PRO A 310 5.14 0.53 -41.09
CA PRO A 310 4.75 -0.70 -41.78
C PRO A 310 3.55 -1.31 -41.06
N LEU A 311 2.35 -1.00 -41.52
CA LEU A 311 1.15 -1.80 -41.23
C LEU A 311 1.31 -3.11 -41.97
N THR A 312 1.82 -4.14 -41.34
CA THR A 312 1.97 -5.47 -41.96
C THR A 312 0.68 -6.26 -41.87
N SER A 313 0.46 -7.20 -42.78
CA SER A 313 -0.71 -8.10 -42.74
C SER A 313 -0.79 -8.91 -41.44
N ASP A 314 0.33 -9.11 -40.77
CA ASP A 314 0.45 -9.93 -39.56
C ASP A 314 0.27 -9.09 -38.28
N CYS A 315 -0.11 -7.81 -38.39
CA CYS A 315 -0.31 -6.90 -37.26
C CYS A 315 0.91 -6.78 -36.34
N LYS A 316 2.12 -6.95 -36.89
CA LYS A 316 3.38 -6.87 -36.17
C LYS A 316 4.27 -5.77 -36.75
N THR A 317 5.07 -5.15 -35.92
CA THR A 317 5.97 -4.04 -36.28
C THR A 317 7.38 -4.35 -35.82
N GLN A 318 8.36 -3.98 -36.63
CA GLN A 318 9.77 -4.05 -36.26
C GLN A 318 10.10 -2.93 -35.27
N LEU A 319 10.53 -3.27 -34.07
CA LEU A 319 10.97 -2.31 -33.06
C LEU A 319 12.50 -2.18 -33.05
N THR A 320 12.95 -1.05 -32.53
CA THR A 320 14.37 -0.73 -32.28
C THR A 320 14.56 -0.56 -30.78
N ASP A 321 15.66 -1.07 -30.23
CA ASP A 321 16.03 -0.88 -28.83
C ASP A 321 16.53 0.56 -28.61
N GLY A 322 15.97 1.26 -27.64
CA GLY A 322 16.35 2.63 -27.32
C GLY A 322 17.79 2.78 -26.82
N ARG A 323 18.34 1.76 -26.18
CA ARG A 323 19.68 1.79 -25.60
C ARG A 323 20.80 1.47 -26.59
N THR A 324 20.59 0.46 -27.41
CA THR A 324 21.61 0.02 -28.37
C THR A 324 21.45 0.65 -29.74
N GLY A 325 20.24 1.10 -30.08
CA GLY A 325 19.89 1.57 -31.42
C GLY A 325 19.78 0.45 -32.45
N GLU A 326 19.83 -0.81 -32.02
CA GLU A 326 19.73 -1.98 -32.90
C GLU A 326 18.27 -2.43 -33.04
N LYS A 327 17.94 -3.02 -34.17
CA LYS A 327 16.62 -3.62 -34.37
C LYS A 327 16.52 -4.96 -33.66
N PHE A 328 15.36 -5.24 -33.06
CA PHE A 328 15.09 -6.57 -32.52
C PHE A 328 15.02 -7.61 -33.64
N ASP A 329 15.38 -8.86 -33.34
CA ASP A 329 15.45 -9.95 -34.34
C ASP A 329 14.10 -10.29 -34.99
N GLY A 330 13.02 -10.09 -34.28
CA GLY A 330 11.66 -10.42 -34.76
C GLY A 330 10.69 -9.25 -34.69
N PRO A 331 9.64 -9.29 -35.54
CA PRO A 331 8.56 -8.32 -35.47
C PRO A 331 7.71 -8.54 -34.22
N VAL A 332 7.31 -7.44 -33.57
CA VAL A 332 6.58 -7.41 -32.29
C VAL A 332 5.13 -7.00 -32.52
N THR A 333 4.20 -7.59 -31.78
CA THR A 333 2.81 -7.15 -31.74
C THR A 333 2.72 -5.87 -30.92
N VAL A 334 2.34 -4.77 -31.60
CA VAL A 334 2.21 -3.44 -30.99
C VAL A 334 0.84 -2.87 -31.29
N GLY A 335 0.27 -2.17 -30.34
CA GLY A 335 -0.99 -1.44 -30.53
C GLY A 335 -1.48 -0.78 -29.27
N TYR A 336 -2.71 -0.27 -29.31
CA TYR A 336 -3.31 0.44 -28.21
C TYR A 336 -4.25 -0.48 -27.43
N MET A 337 -4.06 -0.49 -26.10
CA MET A 337 -4.89 -1.23 -25.17
C MET A 337 -5.30 -0.33 -24.01
N TYR A 338 -6.52 -0.50 -23.53
CA TYR A 338 -7.00 0.17 -22.35
C TYR A 338 -6.41 -0.48 -21.10
N TYR A 339 -5.59 0.27 -20.38
CA TYR A 339 -4.85 -0.21 -19.22
C TYR A 339 -5.16 0.65 -18.00
N LEU A 340 -5.34 0.01 -16.85
CA LEU A 340 -5.81 0.63 -15.62
C LEU A 340 -4.79 0.46 -14.50
N LYS A 341 -4.64 1.49 -13.68
CA LYS A 341 -3.99 1.40 -12.37
C LYS A 341 -5.02 0.92 -11.35
N LEU A 342 -4.74 -0.18 -10.68
CA LEU A 342 -5.62 -0.71 -9.63
C LEU A 342 -5.40 0.01 -8.30
N HIS A 343 -6.34 -0.14 -7.37
CA HIS A 343 -6.25 0.49 -6.04
C HIS A 343 -5.21 -0.17 -5.12
N HIS A 344 -4.63 -1.30 -5.52
CA HIS A 344 -3.56 -1.97 -4.79
C HIS A 344 -2.22 -1.26 -5.03
N LEU A 345 -2.03 -0.15 -4.32
CA LEU A 345 -0.81 0.66 -4.40
C LEU A 345 0.23 0.16 -3.42
N VAL A 346 1.49 0.23 -3.81
CA VAL A 346 2.61 -0.21 -2.96
C VAL A 346 2.71 0.60 -1.68
N ASP A 347 2.44 1.91 -1.74
CA ASP A 347 2.54 2.81 -0.58
C ASP A 347 1.59 2.41 0.56
N ASP A 348 0.43 1.83 0.23
CA ASP A 348 -0.52 1.34 1.23
C ASP A 348 -0.08 0.02 1.88
N LYS A 349 0.81 -0.73 1.23
CA LYS A 349 1.23 -2.08 1.64
C LYS A 349 2.65 -2.13 2.19
N ILE A 350 3.52 -1.22 1.79
CA ILE A 350 4.89 -1.16 2.30
C ILE A 350 4.86 -0.80 3.78
N HIS A 351 5.51 -1.62 4.58
CA HIS A 351 5.54 -1.44 6.03
C HIS A 351 6.83 -1.98 6.62
N ALA A 352 7.37 -1.26 7.59
CA ALA A 352 8.53 -1.68 8.38
C ALA A 352 8.32 -1.26 9.84
N ARG A 353 8.88 -2.04 10.75
CA ARG A 353 8.80 -1.79 12.18
C ARG A 353 10.16 -2.05 12.83
N SER A 354 10.55 -1.19 13.74
CA SER A 354 11.65 -1.46 14.69
C SER A 354 11.07 -1.89 16.05
N THR A 355 10.46 -0.96 16.76
CA THR A 355 9.72 -1.17 18.01
C THR A 355 8.34 -0.59 17.85
N GLY A 356 7.35 -1.10 18.57
CA GLY A 356 5.97 -0.63 18.47
C GLY A 356 5.07 -1.31 19.51
N PRO A 357 3.75 -1.24 19.38
CA PRO A 357 2.81 -1.80 20.35
C PRO A 357 2.85 -3.33 20.39
N TYR A 358 2.55 -3.87 21.56
CA TYR A 358 2.53 -5.31 21.84
C TYR A 358 1.20 -5.71 22.46
N SER A 359 0.79 -6.96 22.26
CA SER A 359 -0.39 -7.54 22.91
C SER A 359 -0.21 -7.58 24.43
N LEU A 360 -1.25 -7.28 25.19
CA LEU A 360 -1.21 -7.28 26.65
C LEU A 360 -0.99 -8.69 27.24
N VAL A 361 -1.61 -9.71 26.67
CA VAL A 361 -1.57 -11.08 27.21
C VAL A 361 -0.31 -11.82 26.78
N THR A 362 -0.06 -11.89 25.48
CA THR A 362 1.03 -12.69 24.91
C THR A 362 2.34 -11.93 24.79
N GLN A 363 2.35 -10.61 24.98
CA GLN A 363 3.51 -9.73 24.77
C GLN A 363 4.15 -9.85 23.38
N GLN A 364 3.40 -10.35 22.41
CA GLN A 364 3.82 -10.41 21.00
C GLN A 364 3.53 -9.11 20.27
N PRO A 365 4.32 -8.74 19.24
CA PRO A 365 4.00 -7.61 18.39
C PRO A 365 2.59 -7.73 17.81
N LEU A 366 1.84 -6.63 17.76
CA LEU A 366 0.55 -6.58 17.07
C LEU A 366 0.76 -6.82 15.57
N GLY A 367 -0.29 -7.22 14.85
CA GLY A 367 -0.28 -7.41 13.39
C GLY A 367 -0.82 -6.19 12.65
N GLY A 368 -0.50 -6.11 11.35
CA GLY A 368 -1.05 -5.10 10.45
C GLY A 368 -0.32 -3.76 10.42
N LYS A 369 -0.37 -3.09 9.26
CA LYS A 369 0.26 -1.78 9.04
C LYS A 369 -0.41 -0.68 9.88
N ALA A 370 -1.74 -0.71 9.97
CA ALA A 370 -2.51 0.29 10.70
C ALA A 370 -2.13 0.36 12.20
N GLN A 371 -1.78 -0.76 12.80
CA GLN A 371 -1.37 -0.86 14.20
C GLN A 371 0.15 -0.78 14.39
N PHE A 372 0.89 -0.33 13.40
CA PHE A 372 2.36 -0.37 13.41
C PHE A 372 2.91 -1.74 13.84
N GLY A 373 2.29 -2.79 13.30
CA GLY A 373 2.52 -4.17 13.70
C GLY A 373 3.76 -4.80 13.07
N GLY A 374 4.12 -5.99 13.54
CA GLY A 374 5.20 -6.80 12.99
C GLY A 374 4.73 -7.75 11.90
N GLN A 375 5.69 -8.33 11.19
CA GLN A 375 5.44 -9.40 10.22
C GLN A 375 5.14 -10.70 10.95
N ARG A 376 4.20 -11.49 10.42
CA ARG A 376 3.93 -12.84 10.94
C ARG A 376 5.02 -13.80 10.46
N PHE A 377 5.68 -14.44 11.39
CA PHE A 377 6.58 -15.57 11.14
C PHE A 377 5.82 -16.86 11.45
N GLY A 378 5.25 -17.46 10.40
CA GLY A 378 4.38 -18.61 10.54
C GLY A 378 5.13 -19.94 10.75
N GLU A 379 4.39 -21.03 10.88
CA GLU A 379 4.92 -22.37 11.11
C GLU A 379 5.81 -22.83 9.95
N MET A 380 5.40 -22.54 8.70
CA MET A 380 6.19 -22.93 7.51
C MET A 380 7.54 -22.20 7.43
N GLU A 381 7.60 -20.94 7.84
CA GLU A 381 8.85 -20.15 7.92
C GLU A 381 9.78 -20.71 8.99
N VAL A 382 9.22 -21.20 10.11
CA VAL A 382 9.99 -21.93 11.14
C VAL A 382 10.61 -23.19 10.55
N TRP A 383 9.87 -24.00 9.82
CA TRP A 383 10.39 -25.20 9.14
C TRP A 383 11.51 -24.87 8.17
N ALA A 384 11.43 -23.74 7.47
CA ALA A 384 12.49 -23.31 6.57
C ALA A 384 13.79 -23.04 7.33
N LEU A 385 13.75 -22.36 8.48
CA LEU A 385 14.93 -22.12 9.31
C LEU A 385 15.49 -23.40 9.92
N GLU A 386 14.63 -24.33 10.31
CA GLU A 386 15.04 -25.66 10.77
C GLU A 386 15.78 -26.44 9.67
N ALA A 387 15.26 -26.39 8.43
CA ALA A 387 15.89 -27.01 7.27
C ALA A 387 17.28 -26.43 6.95
N TYR A 388 17.50 -25.14 7.18
CA TYR A 388 18.81 -24.51 7.06
C TYR A 388 19.72 -24.75 8.28
N GLY A 389 19.21 -25.32 9.38
CA GLY A 389 19.96 -25.48 10.62
C GLY A 389 20.29 -24.16 11.33
N ALA A 390 19.53 -23.10 11.07
CA ALA A 390 19.75 -21.76 11.61
C ALA A 390 19.12 -21.61 13.01
N ALA A 391 19.59 -22.39 13.99
CA ALA A 391 19.01 -22.44 15.32
C ALA A 391 19.08 -21.12 16.09
N TYR A 392 20.19 -20.39 16.03
CA TYR A 392 20.34 -19.11 16.72
C TYR A 392 19.42 -18.04 16.13
N THR A 393 19.27 -17.98 14.82
CA THR A 393 18.34 -17.05 14.15
C THR A 393 16.89 -17.34 14.55
N LEU A 394 16.51 -18.63 14.60
CA LEU A 394 15.17 -19.03 15.05
C LEU A 394 14.95 -18.63 16.51
N GLN A 395 15.93 -18.86 17.38
CA GLN A 395 15.83 -18.47 18.78
C GLN A 395 15.65 -16.96 18.95
N GLU A 396 16.39 -16.14 18.23
CA GLU A 396 16.23 -14.68 18.26
C GLU A 396 14.82 -14.23 17.82
N ILE A 397 14.29 -14.83 16.75
CA ILE A 397 12.96 -14.49 16.23
C ILE A 397 11.88 -14.84 17.23
N LEU A 398 11.99 -15.98 17.90
CA LEU A 398 10.99 -16.46 18.86
C LEU A 398 11.05 -15.76 20.22
N THR A 399 12.18 -15.16 20.60
CA THR A 399 12.41 -14.60 21.93
C THR A 399 12.61 -13.09 21.90
N VAL A 400 13.84 -12.62 21.75
CA VAL A 400 14.23 -11.21 21.91
C VAL A 400 13.64 -10.26 20.84
N LYS A 401 13.17 -10.78 19.72
CA LYS A 401 12.45 -10.01 18.70
C LYS A 401 10.93 -10.09 18.84
N SER A 402 10.41 -10.93 19.72
CA SER A 402 8.98 -11.18 19.87
C SER A 402 8.51 -10.92 21.30
N ASP A 403 8.44 -11.94 22.14
CA ASP A 403 7.70 -11.94 23.41
C ASP A 403 8.57 -12.08 24.68
N ASP A 404 9.87 -12.04 24.57
CA ASP A 404 10.76 -11.91 25.73
C ASP A 404 10.86 -10.45 26.16
N LEU A 405 10.11 -10.04 27.17
CA LEU A 405 9.96 -8.66 27.61
C LEU A 405 11.30 -8.05 28.07
N ILE A 406 12.03 -8.74 28.91
CA ILE A 406 13.32 -8.30 29.46
C ILE A 406 14.41 -8.36 28.38
N GLY A 407 14.43 -9.47 27.63
CA GLY A 407 15.38 -9.67 26.53
C GLY A 407 15.27 -8.62 25.43
N ARG A 408 14.05 -8.16 25.09
CA ARG A 408 13.83 -7.07 24.13
C ARG A 408 14.53 -5.78 24.56
N GLN A 409 14.33 -5.37 25.83
CA GLN A 409 14.89 -4.13 26.35
C GLN A 409 16.43 -4.20 26.37
N LYS A 410 16.99 -5.25 26.95
CA LYS A 410 18.44 -5.47 27.00
C LYS A 410 19.07 -5.54 25.61
N THR A 411 18.38 -6.18 24.64
CA THR A 411 18.84 -6.26 23.24
C THR A 411 18.83 -4.90 22.57
N TYR A 412 17.79 -4.08 22.77
CA TYR A 412 17.74 -2.73 22.23
C TYR A 412 18.88 -1.85 22.77
N GLU A 413 19.14 -1.91 24.08
CA GLU A 413 20.26 -1.19 24.71
C GLU A 413 21.61 -1.65 24.16
N ALA A 414 21.82 -2.97 24.02
CA ALA A 414 23.04 -3.52 23.48
C ALA A 414 23.30 -3.06 22.03
N ILE A 415 22.26 -3.04 21.19
CA ILE A 415 22.34 -2.54 19.81
C ILE A 415 22.73 -1.05 19.79
N VAL A 416 22.10 -0.22 20.65
CA VAL A 416 22.40 1.22 20.71
C VAL A 416 23.84 1.46 21.21
N LYS A 417 24.31 0.67 22.18
CA LYS A 417 25.68 0.75 22.72
C LYS A 417 26.73 0.08 21.83
N GLY A 418 26.32 -0.75 20.86
CA GLY A 418 27.22 -1.55 20.01
C GLY A 418 27.82 -2.77 20.73
N GLU A 419 27.14 -3.25 21.77
CA GLU A 419 27.52 -4.44 22.55
C GLU A 419 26.90 -5.73 21.96
N PRO A 420 27.43 -6.93 22.28
CA PRO A 420 26.84 -8.17 21.86
C PRO A 420 25.45 -8.38 22.51
N VAL A 421 24.54 -9.00 21.74
CA VAL A 421 23.18 -9.30 22.19
C VAL A 421 23.22 -10.28 23.37
N PRO A 422 22.49 -10.03 24.47
CA PRO A 422 22.44 -10.91 25.64
C PRO A 422 21.76 -12.24 25.32
N LYS A 423 21.91 -13.20 26.21
CA LYS A 423 21.21 -14.47 26.09
C LYS A 423 19.69 -14.25 26.23
N PRO A 424 18.88 -14.90 25.38
CA PRO A 424 17.43 -14.80 25.45
C PRO A 424 16.87 -15.43 26.74
N GLY A 425 15.80 -14.84 27.26
CA GLY A 425 15.01 -15.38 28.37
C GLY A 425 13.88 -16.32 27.91
N VAL A 426 12.92 -16.56 28.81
CA VAL A 426 11.76 -17.40 28.52
C VAL A 426 10.64 -16.56 27.91
N PRO A 427 10.08 -16.97 26.76
CA PRO A 427 8.97 -16.28 26.10
C PRO A 427 7.72 -16.16 27.00
N GLU A 428 7.08 -15.01 27.05
CA GLU A 428 5.84 -14.81 27.83
C GLU A 428 4.69 -15.68 27.33
N SER A 429 4.57 -15.91 26.03
CA SER A 429 3.57 -16.83 25.46
C SER A 429 3.72 -18.26 26.00
N PHE A 430 4.95 -18.72 26.23
CA PHE A 430 5.21 -20.02 26.87
C PHE A 430 4.74 -20.05 28.33
N LYS A 431 5.00 -18.97 29.09
CA LYS A 431 4.51 -18.85 30.47
C LYS A 431 2.97 -18.88 30.54
N VAL A 432 2.30 -18.16 29.61
CA VAL A 432 0.84 -18.16 29.49
C VAL A 432 0.32 -19.57 29.20
N MET A 433 0.91 -20.29 28.24
CA MET A 433 0.53 -21.66 27.90
C MET A 433 0.64 -22.62 29.12
N ILE A 434 1.75 -22.54 29.85
CA ILE A 434 1.94 -23.36 31.07
C ILE A 434 0.84 -23.05 32.09
N ARG A 435 0.51 -21.77 32.30
CA ARG A 435 -0.56 -21.40 33.23
C ARG A 435 -1.95 -21.83 32.79
N GLU A 436 -2.23 -21.78 31.49
CA GLU A 436 -3.48 -22.29 30.92
C GLU A 436 -3.61 -23.80 31.15
N LEU A 437 -2.54 -24.57 30.92
CA LEU A 437 -2.53 -26.02 31.20
C LEU A 437 -2.72 -26.31 32.69
N GLN A 438 -2.06 -25.53 33.57
CA GLN A 438 -2.28 -25.64 35.02
C GLN A 438 -3.72 -25.29 35.42
N GLY A 439 -4.32 -24.27 34.75
CA GLY A 439 -5.74 -23.91 34.93
C GLY A 439 -6.71 -25.01 34.53
N LEU A 440 -6.33 -25.87 33.60
CA LEU A 440 -7.08 -27.09 33.23
C LEU A 440 -6.89 -28.24 34.21
N GLY A 441 -6.12 -28.06 35.29
CA GLY A 441 -5.87 -29.07 36.32
C GLY A 441 -4.70 -30.01 36.00
N LEU A 442 -3.87 -29.66 35.00
CA LEU A 442 -2.66 -30.42 34.67
C LEU A 442 -1.47 -29.90 35.50
N ASP A 443 -0.69 -30.82 36.12
CA ASP A 443 0.56 -30.45 36.80
C ASP A 443 1.70 -30.43 35.79
N VAL A 444 1.91 -29.27 35.19
CA VAL A 444 2.99 -29.03 34.22
C VAL A 444 4.11 -28.28 34.90
N ARG A 445 5.32 -28.85 34.90
CA ARG A 445 6.53 -28.26 35.49
C ARG A 445 7.66 -28.29 34.47
N VAL A 446 8.43 -27.22 34.43
CA VAL A 446 9.67 -27.16 33.66
C VAL A 446 10.81 -27.56 34.56
N LEU A 447 11.62 -28.52 34.14
CA LEU A 447 12.76 -29.04 34.88
C LEU A 447 14.06 -28.63 34.18
N ASP A 448 15.05 -28.26 34.96
CA ASP A 448 16.44 -28.03 34.53
C ASP A 448 17.14 -29.39 34.23
N GLU A 449 18.34 -29.36 33.68
CA GLU A 449 19.20 -30.54 33.41
C GLU A 449 19.47 -31.36 34.65
N ASN A 450 19.44 -30.77 35.84
CA ASN A 450 19.64 -31.43 37.13
C ASN A 450 18.32 -32.05 37.70
N GLY A 451 17.20 -31.83 37.04
CA GLY A 451 15.87 -32.29 37.48
C GLY A 451 15.22 -31.40 38.54
N GLU A 452 15.73 -30.19 38.76
CA GLU A 452 15.12 -29.20 39.62
C GLU A 452 14.04 -28.42 38.88
N VAL A 453 13.00 -27.97 39.60
CA VAL A 453 11.91 -27.20 39.00
C VAL A 453 12.37 -25.79 38.79
N VAL A 454 12.35 -25.35 37.53
CA VAL A 454 12.63 -23.96 37.15
C VAL A 454 11.45 -23.07 37.51
N ASP A 455 11.67 -22.05 38.34
CA ASP A 455 10.64 -21.07 38.66
C ASP A 455 10.55 -20.02 37.51
N LEU A 456 9.53 -20.15 36.69
CA LEU A 456 9.27 -19.23 35.55
C LEU A 456 8.87 -17.82 35.98
N ARG A 457 8.80 -17.53 37.29
CA ARG A 457 8.44 -16.20 37.82
C ARG A 457 9.65 -15.26 37.93
N ASN A 458 10.86 -15.81 38.05
CA ASN A 458 12.08 -15.10 38.41
C ASN A 458 13.09 -15.03 37.27
N ASP A 459 12.70 -14.58 36.07
CA ASP A 459 13.63 -14.42 34.94
C ASP A 459 14.52 -13.18 35.03
N GLY A 460 14.83 -12.66 36.20
CA GLY A 460 15.54 -11.38 36.30
C GLY A 460 16.69 -11.25 37.30
N ASP A 461 16.87 -12.19 38.24
CA ASP A 461 17.72 -11.89 39.42
C ASP A 461 18.97 -12.76 39.58
N GLU A 462 19.52 -13.36 38.52
CA GLU A 462 20.79 -14.11 38.64
C GLU A 462 22.06 -13.27 38.37
N ASP A 463 21.96 -11.98 38.11
CA ASP A 463 23.13 -11.09 38.15
C ASP A 463 23.17 -10.30 39.46
N GLU A 464 23.65 -10.94 40.54
CA GLU A 464 23.84 -10.36 41.89
C GLU A 464 24.85 -9.21 41.95
N ASP A 465 25.25 -8.60 40.84
CA ASP A 465 26.34 -7.60 40.88
C ASP A 465 26.07 -6.26 40.18
N ASP A 466 24.80 -5.91 39.86
CA ASP A 466 24.53 -4.54 39.38
C ASP A 466 23.40 -3.82 40.10
N ASN A 467 23.68 -3.49 41.37
CA ASN A 467 22.91 -2.62 42.23
C ASN A 467 22.90 -1.14 41.75
N ARG A 468 22.85 -0.89 40.41
CA ARG A 468 22.97 0.44 39.81
C ARG A 468 21.72 1.00 39.15
N TYR A 469 20.68 0.21 39.03
CA TYR A 469 19.40 0.74 38.52
C TYR A 469 18.29 0.36 39.50
N PRO A 470 17.69 1.32 40.19
CA PRO A 470 16.50 1.05 40.97
C PRO A 470 15.43 0.53 40.00
N ALA A 471 14.83 -0.61 40.31
CA ALA A 471 13.73 -1.21 39.59
C ALA A 471 12.51 -0.28 39.44
N GLU A 472 12.54 0.88 40.02
CA GLU A 472 11.49 1.91 40.00
C GLU A 472 11.51 2.83 38.80
N THR A 473 12.54 2.78 37.91
CA THR A 473 12.64 3.73 36.77
C THR A 473 12.15 3.17 35.45
N PHE A 474 11.81 1.88 35.38
CA PHE A 474 11.27 1.24 34.16
C PHE A 474 10.06 0.34 34.40
N GLU A 475 9.28 0.59 35.43
CA GLU A 475 7.85 0.39 35.24
C GLU A 475 7.44 1.42 34.18
N MET A 476 7.62 1.04 32.89
CA MET A 476 6.61 1.49 31.95
C MET A 476 5.31 1.01 32.61
N ASN A 477 4.66 1.91 33.34
CA ASN A 477 3.34 1.70 33.84
C ASN A 477 2.51 1.31 32.61
N TYR A 478 2.38 0.01 32.41
CA TYR A 478 1.24 -0.55 31.74
C TYR A 478 0.05 -0.38 32.70
N SER A 479 -0.12 0.84 33.24
CA SER A 479 -1.43 1.27 33.65
C SER A 479 -2.27 1.13 32.37
N ASN A 480 -3.42 0.55 32.51
CA ASN A 480 -4.48 0.45 31.51
C ASN A 480 -4.83 1.84 30.90
N ASP A 481 -3.84 2.57 30.46
CA ASP A 481 -3.97 3.87 29.84
C ASP A 481 -4.04 3.62 28.34
N ASP A 482 -5.29 3.43 27.86
CA ASP A 482 -5.71 3.55 26.47
C ASP A 482 -5.03 4.74 25.76
N ALA A 483 -4.60 5.73 26.52
CA ALA A 483 -3.91 6.94 26.11
C ALA A 483 -2.45 6.76 25.60
N GLU A 484 -1.74 5.66 25.89
CA GLU A 484 -0.42 5.41 25.28
C GLU A 484 -0.50 4.78 23.89
N LEU A 485 -1.53 4.01 23.65
CA LEU A 485 -1.85 3.50 22.33
C LEU A 485 -2.38 4.64 21.41
N GLU A 486 -3.15 5.58 21.97
CA GLU A 486 -3.56 6.79 21.26
C GLU A 486 -2.38 7.72 20.91
N LYS A 487 -1.30 7.71 21.69
CA LYS A 487 -0.09 8.49 21.41
C LYS A 487 0.63 8.08 20.12
N SER A 488 0.44 6.83 19.69
CA SER A 488 0.98 6.32 18.44
C SER A 488 0.03 6.53 17.25
N GLY A 489 -1.12 7.21 17.45
CA GLY A 489 -2.16 7.36 16.43
C GLY A 489 -3.05 6.12 16.27
N TYR A 490 -3.02 5.20 17.25
CA TYR A 490 -3.75 3.94 17.21
C TYR A 490 -4.67 3.87 18.44
N GLY A 491 -5.97 4.03 18.23
CA GLY A 491 -6.98 3.75 19.25
C GLY A 491 -7.06 2.24 19.55
N ILE A 492 -7.41 1.90 20.79
CA ILE A 492 -7.82 0.53 21.11
C ILE A 492 -9.16 0.31 20.43
N ILE A 493 -9.18 -0.63 19.50
CA ILE A 493 -10.41 -1.10 18.87
C ILE A 493 -10.92 -2.24 19.77
N ASP A 494 -12.10 -2.08 20.34
CA ASP A 494 -12.79 -3.16 21.06
C ASP A 494 -13.05 -4.33 20.11
N GLU A 495 -13.11 -5.56 20.65
CA GLU A 495 -13.34 -6.78 19.84
C GLU A 495 -14.64 -6.72 19.01
N GLU A 496 -15.57 -5.84 19.34
CA GLU A 496 -16.79 -5.61 18.57
C GLU A 496 -16.53 -4.77 17.32
N ASP A 497 -15.62 -3.79 17.37
CA ASP A 497 -15.21 -2.96 16.22
C ASP A 497 -14.35 -3.74 15.21
N LEU A 498 -13.63 -4.77 15.67
CA LEU A 498 -12.89 -5.70 14.79
C LEU A 498 -13.81 -6.53 13.89
N LYS A 499 -15.07 -6.75 14.30
CA LYS A 499 -16.04 -7.51 13.51
C LYS A 499 -16.73 -6.68 12.43
N GLU A 500 -16.83 -5.37 12.60
CA GLU A 500 -17.44 -4.48 11.60
C GLU A 500 -16.46 -3.99 10.54
N ASN A 501 -15.17 -3.85 10.86
CA ASN A 501 -14.15 -3.38 9.92
C ASN A 501 -13.32 -4.51 9.27
N GLY A 502 -13.51 -5.75 9.66
CA GLY A 502 -12.77 -6.93 9.18
C GLY A 502 -13.30 -7.56 7.90
N SER A 503 -14.30 -6.97 7.22
CA SER A 503 -14.96 -7.66 6.11
C SER A 503 -14.37 -7.42 4.73
N ASP A 504 -13.34 -6.59 4.56
CA ASP A 504 -12.84 -6.23 3.22
C ASP A 504 -11.37 -6.57 2.92
N ASP A 505 -10.61 -7.11 3.87
CA ASP A 505 -9.18 -7.41 3.66
C ASP A 505 -8.79 -8.91 3.69
N ASP A 506 -9.75 -9.82 3.89
CA ASP A 506 -9.51 -11.27 3.96
C ASP A 506 -9.58 -12.01 2.62
N ASP A 507 -9.47 -11.32 1.48
CA ASP A 507 -9.38 -11.95 0.15
C ASP A 507 -7.93 -12.32 -0.26
N PHE A 508 -7.10 -12.69 0.71
CA PHE A 508 -5.98 -13.60 0.51
C PHE A 508 -6.35 -14.96 1.11
N SER A 509 -7.48 -15.51 0.65
CA SER A 509 -7.66 -16.94 0.73
C SER A 509 -6.62 -17.58 -0.19
N ASP A 510 -5.69 -18.21 0.44
CA ASP A 510 -5.00 -19.42 0.04
C ASP A 510 -5.91 -20.16 -0.98
N ASP A 511 -5.72 -19.92 -2.29
CA ASP A 511 -6.25 -20.81 -3.30
C ASP A 511 -5.60 -22.15 -3.05
N GLY A 512 -6.28 -22.91 -2.20
CA GLY A 512 -5.90 -24.23 -1.79
C GLY A 512 -5.56 -25.06 -3.02
N PHE A 513 -4.36 -25.59 -3.00
CA PHE A 513 -4.10 -26.88 -3.58
C PHE A 513 -5.17 -27.81 -3.02
N SER A 514 -6.24 -28.02 -3.77
CA SER A 514 -7.14 -29.12 -3.51
C SER A 514 -6.30 -30.37 -3.73
N ASP A 515 -6.13 -31.13 -2.67
CA ASP A 515 -5.64 -32.49 -2.73
C ASP A 515 -6.38 -33.21 -3.86
N GLY A 516 -5.68 -33.44 -4.97
CA GLY A 516 -6.14 -34.30 -6.03
C GLY A 516 -6.25 -35.69 -5.45
N GLU A 517 -7.45 -36.24 -5.48
CA GLU A 517 -7.67 -37.66 -5.24
C GLU A 517 -6.71 -38.49 -6.08
N PRO A 518 -6.14 -39.58 -5.58
CA PRO A 518 -5.24 -40.43 -6.31
C PRO A 518 -6.00 -41.04 -7.50
N ILE A 519 -5.48 -40.76 -8.70
CA ILE A 519 -5.96 -41.41 -9.93
C ILE A 519 -5.62 -42.90 -9.82
N ASP A 520 -6.64 -43.71 -9.68
CA ASP A 520 -6.58 -45.16 -9.74
C ASP A 520 -6.24 -45.59 -11.19
N PHE A 521 -5.01 -46.05 -11.41
CA PHE A 521 -4.62 -46.72 -12.63
C PHE A 521 -5.16 -48.15 -12.59
N GLY A 522 -6.38 -48.33 -13.02
CA GLY A 522 -6.92 -49.65 -13.35
C GLY A 522 -6.05 -50.29 -14.43
N GLU A 523 -5.39 -51.39 -14.08
CA GLU A 523 -4.88 -52.38 -15.00
C GLU A 523 -6.09 -52.99 -15.75
N ASP A 524 -6.14 -52.82 -17.04
CA ASP A 524 -6.86 -53.77 -17.91
C ASP A 524 -6.18 -53.84 -19.29
N GLU A 525 -5.74 -55.07 -19.61
CA GLU A 525 -5.34 -55.78 -20.83
C GLU A 525 -5.12 -55.04 -22.15
#